data_e200aa828ec5ce6ff5d3bce006d9de57
#
_entry.id   e200aa828ec5ce6ff5d3bce006d9de57
#
_cell.length_a   1.000
_cell.length_b   1.000
_cell.length_c   1.000
_cell.angle_alpha   90.00
_cell.angle_beta   90.00
_cell.angle_gamma   90.00
#
_symmetry.space_group_name_H-M   'P 1'
#
loop_
_entity.id
_entity.type
_entity.pdbx_description
1 polymer ?
#
loop_
_entity_poly.entity_id
_entity_poly.type
_entity_poly.pdbx_seq_one_letter_code
_entity_poly.pdbx_strand_id
1 'polypeptide(L)'
;VVHWARDAAEACEIVARVARDHGVDEIVKVKSMATQEVELNEALAAQGISAWETDLAELIVQLGDDLPSHILVPAIHKNRAEIREIFRSRMGAAGRPAPDDLTDEPVELAAAARQHLREKFLRAKVAVSGANFAVAETGTLVVLESEGNGRMCLTLPEVLVSLVGIEKVVPTFEDLDVFLQLLPRSSTGERMNPYTSMWTGVTPGDGPQEVHVVLLDNGRTNVLADEVGRQALRCIRCSACLNACPVYERTGGHAYGSVYPGPIGAILTPLLKGVGHDAQVDSLPYASSLCGRCYEVCPVQIDIPSVLVHLRAKVVDAHRDGRPKGQDLAMRGAALLFGDGRRLAYAVKAGSLANRVVSVMSRRTLPGGRTAIGRIPGPGASAWTAARDLPAPPRESFRSWWTKTDGGRNEAP
;
A
#
# COMPACT_ATOMS: atom_id res chain seq x y z
N VAL A 1 -24.54 0.06 19.02
CA VAL A 1 -25.21 -0.59 17.89
C VAL A 1 -24.17 -1.18 16.96
N VAL A 2 -24.39 -2.40 16.42
CA VAL A 2 -23.51 -3.03 15.43
C VAL A 2 -24.22 -3.04 14.07
N HIS A 3 -23.52 -2.56 13.05
CA HIS A 3 -23.95 -2.55 11.66
C HIS A 3 -23.05 -3.45 10.82
N TRP A 4 -23.61 -4.05 9.77
CA TRP A 4 -22.85 -4.79 8.76
C TRP A 4 -22.91 -4.00 7.46
N ALA A 5 -21.75 -3.74 6.87
CA ALA A 5 -21.62 -3.09 5.57
C ALA A 5 -20.99 -4.06 4.57
N ARG A 6 -21.70 -4.37 3.51
CA ARG A 6 -21.25 -5.28 2.44
C ARG A 6 -20.18 -4.64 1.56
N ASP A 7 -20.28 -3.33 1.37
CA ASP A 7 -19.46 -2.56 0.46
C ASP A 7 -19.22 -1.11 0.96
N ALA A 8 -18.44 -0.36 0.21
CA ALA A 8 -18.10 1.02 0.50
C ALA A 8 -19.32 1.93 0.57
N ALA A 9 -20.29 1.76 -0.35
CA ALA A 9 -21.48 2.62 -0.41
C ALA A 9 -22.36 2.46 0.83
N GLU A 10 -22.57 1.22 1.26
CA GLU A 10 -23.35 0.92 2.47
C GLU A 10 -22.66 1.44 3.74
N ALA A 11 -21.31 1.29 3.83
CA ALA A 11 -20.54 1.81 4.94
C ALA A 11 -20.65 3.35 5.05
N CYS A 12 -20.46 4.05 3.93
CA CYS A 12 -20.55 5.51 3.87
C CYS A 12 -21.97 6.00 4.22
N GLU A 13 -23.00 5.32 3.75
CA GLU A 13 -24.39 5.70 4.04
C GLU A 13 -24.75 5.50 5.53
N ILE A 14 -24.23 4.45 6.18
CA ILE A 14 -24.42 4.26 7.63
C ILE A 14 -23.80 5.43 8.40
N VAL A 15 -22.56 5.82 8.07
CA VAL A 15 -21.89 6.96 8.74
C VAL A 15 -22.63 8.27 8.48
N ALA A 16 -22.99 8.54 7.23
CA ALA A 16 -23.72 9.75 6.85
C ALA A 16 -25.09 9.85 7.56
N ARG A 17 -25.81 8.74 7.67
CA ARG A 17 -27.08 8.67 8.39
C ARG A 17 -26.90 9.01 9.87
N VAL A 18 -25.92 8.44 10.55
CA VAL A 18 -25.63 8.76 11.96
C VAL A 18 -25.33 10.25 12.12
N ALA A 19 -24.54 10.86 11.25
CA ALA A 19 -24.25 12.29 11.29
C ALA A 19 -25.53 13.13 11.10
N ARG A 20 -26.39 12.78 10.13
CA ARG A 20 -27.66 13.47 9.87
C ARG A 20 -28.65 13.32 11.02
N ASP A 21 -28.76 12.15 11.62
CA ASP A 21 -29.68 11.88 12.74
C ASP A 21 -29.31 12.73 13.97
N HIS A 22 -28.04 13.11 14.10
CA HIS A 22 -27.53 14.02 15.15
C HIS A 22 -27.49 15.50 14.70
N GLY A 23 -27.96 15.82 13.49
CA GLY A 23 -28.06 17.17 12.98
C GLY A 23 -26.73 17.88 12.80
N VAL A 24 -25.64 17.14 12.47
CA VAL A 24 -24.29 17.69 12.26
C VAL A 24 -23.93 17.71 10.80
N ASP A 25 -23.21 18.78 10.40
CA ASP A 25 -22.64 18.99 9.08
C ASP A 25 -21.09 18.87 9.08
N GLU A 26 -20.50 18.58 10.24
CA GLU A 26 -19.10 18.27 10.39
C GLU A 26 -18.86 17.16 11.41
N ILE A 27 -17.80 16.36 11.15
CA ILE A 27 -17.31 15.30 12.02
C ILE A 27 -15.78 15.40 12.15
N VAL A 28 -15.22 14.85 13.22
CA VAL A 28 -13.79 14.60 13.35
C VAL A 28 -13.49 13.13 13.07
N LYS A 29 -12.34 12.85 12.48
CA LYS A 29 -11.96 11.52 12.05
C LYS A 29 -10.55 11.15 12.48
N VAL A 30 -10.42 9.96 13.06
CA VAL A 30 -9.10 9.33 13.26
C VAL A 30 -8.62 8.76 11.94
N LYS A 31 -7.34 8.86 11.67
CA LYS A 31 -6.72 8.19 10.53
C LYS A 31 -7.09 6.71 10.51
N SER A 32 -7.67 6.27 9.41
CA SER A 32 -8.08 4.88 9.22
C SER A 32 -7.98 4.46 7.77
N MET A 33 -7.23 3.39 7.52
CA MET A 33 -7.14 2.82 6.17
C MET A 33 -8.49 2.31 5.66
N ALA A 34 -9.37 1.84 6.55
CA ALA A 34 -10.71 1.39 6.15
C ALA A 34 -11.58 2.56 5.68
N THR A 35 -11.49 3.73 6.33
CA THR A 35 -12.24 4.92 5.90
C THR A 35 -11.70 5.50 4.59
N GLN A 36 -10.39 5.42 4.35
CA GLN A 36 -9.80 5.80 3.06
C GLN A 36 -10.17 4.82 1.93
N GLU A 37 -10.20 3.52 2.24
CA GLU A 37 -10.59 2.47 1.30
C GLU A 37 -12.00 2.66 0.73
N VAL A 38 -12.92 3.13 1.55
CA VAL A 38 -14.32 3.41 1.15
C VAL A 38 -14.54 4.83 0.66
N GLU A 39 -13.49 5.67 0.58
CA GLU A 39 -13.57 7.07 0.17
C GLU A 39 -14.58 7.87 1.00
N LEU A 40 -14.52 7.67 2.34
CA LEU A 40 -15.51 8.20 3.27
C LEU A 40 -15.61 9.74 3.23
N ASN A 41 -14.46 10.44 3.13
CA ASN A 41 -14.43 11.90 3.14
C ASN A 41 -15.18 12.46 1.93
N GLU A 42 -14.95 11.89 0.75
CA GLU A 42 -15.61 12.26 -0.51
C GLU A 42 -17.11 11.96 -0.48
N ALA A 43 -17.46 10.78 0.04
CA ALA A 43 -18.86 10.36 0.17
C ALA A 43 -19.65 11.25 1.14
N LEU A 44 -19.05 11.69 2.24
CA LEU A 44 -19.66 12.60 3.20
C LEU A 44 -19.75 14.02 2.63
N ALA A 45 -18.69 14.50 1.98
CA ALA A 45 -18.65 15.82 1.34
C ALA A 45 -19.74 15.96 0.26
N ALA A 46 -20.02 14.91 -0.52
CA ALA A 46 -21.11 14.86 -1.48
C ALA A 46 -22.51 15.02 -0.84
N GLN A 47 -22.62 14.77 0.47
CA GLN A 47 -23.83 14.91 1.27
C GLN A 47 -23.82 16.18 2.16
N GLY A 48 -22.84 17.07 1.97
CA GLY A 48 -22.70 18.32 2.72
C GLY A 48 -22.14 18.14 4.14
N ILE A 49 -21.49 17.01 4.42
CA ILE A 49 -20.87 16.72 5.72
C ILE A 49 -19.34 16.81 5.58
N SER A 50 -18.69 17.69 6.33
CA SER A 50 -17.24 17.84 6.36
C SER A 50 -16.62 16.85 7.32
N ALA A 51 -15.70 16.01 6.84
CA ALA A 51 -14.90 15.09 7.67
C ALA A 51 -13.48 15.66 7.87
N TRP A 52 -13.13 15.99 9.11
CA TRP A 52 -11.84 16.59 9.44
C TRP A 52 -10.86 15.53 9.93
N GLU A 53 -9.75 15.40 9.19
CA GLU A 53 -8.63 14.56 9.62
C GLU A 53 -7.95 15.16 10.85
N THR A 54 -7.60 14.32 11.80
CA THR A 54 -7.04 14.76 13.08
C THR A 54 -5.61 14.29 13.32
N ASP A 55 -5.09 13.37 12.53
CA ASP A 55 -3.67 13.02 12.44
C ASP A 55 -2.92 14.15 11.73
N LEU A 56 -1.72 14.52 12.21
CA LEU A 56 -0.95 15.62 11.62
C LEU A 56 -0.66 15.41 10.14
N ALA A 57 -0.25 14.22 9.75
CA ALA A 57 0.12 13.93 8.37
C ALA A 57 -1.12 13.88 7.45
N GLU A 58 -2.24 13.34 7.93
CA GLU A 58 -3.51 13.35 7.19
C GLU A 58 -4.08 14.78 7.08
N LEU A 59 -3.95 15.61 8.11
CA LEU A 59 -4.33 17.02 8.04
C LEU A 59 -3.54 17.78 6.97
N ILE A 60 -2.23 17.54 6.88
CA ILE A 60 -1.37 18.15 5.86
C ILE A 60 -1.84 17.73 4.46
N VAL A 61 -2.14 16.45 4.26
CA VAL A 61 -2.63 15.92 2.98
C VAL A 61 -4.00 16.52 2.65
N GLN A 62 -4.93 16.55 3.59
CA GLN A 62 -6.27 17.10 3.41
C GLN A 62 -6.23 18.60 3.07
N LEU A 63 -5.49 19.40 3.84
CA LEU A 63 -5.35 20.84 3.57
C LEU A 63 -4.61 21.13 2.27
N GLY A 64 -3.69 20.24 1.87
CA GLY A 64 -2.93 20.32 0.63
C GLY A 64 -3.70 19.90 -0.61
N ASP A 65 -4.92 19.39 -0.47
CA ASP A 65 -5.71 18.79 -1.55
C ASP A 65 -4.90 17.71 -2.30
N ASP A 66 -4.28 16.82 -1.51
CA ASP A 66 -3.34 15.80 -1.99
C ASP A 66 -3.76 14.40 -1.51
N LEU A 67 -3.05 13.37 -1.95
CA LEU A 67 -3.28 11.98 -1.56
C LEU A 67 -2.18 11.46 -0.63
N PRO A 68 -2.51 10.56 0.30
CA PRO A 68 -1.51 9.92 1.13
C PRO A 68 -0.58 9.02 0.29
N SER A 69 0.73 9.07 0.58
CA SER A 69 1.73 8.28 -0.14
C SER A 69 2.29 7.09 0.67
N HIS A 70 1.96 7.01 1.95
CA HIS A 70 2.43 5.96 2.86
C HIS A 70 1.35 5.59 3.88
N ILE A 71 1.24 4.31 4.23
CA ILE A 71 0.22 3.82 5.16
C ILE A 71 0.39 4.41 6.57
N LEU A 72 1.64 4.51 7.07
CA LEU A 72 1.93 4.97 8.43
C LEU A 72 2.21 6.48 8.49
N VAL A 73 2.90 7.02 7.49
CA VAL A 73 3.31 8.44 7.42
C VAL A 73 2.78 9.06 6.13
N PRO A 74 1.49 9.42 6.04
CA PRO A 74 0.81 9.83 4.81
C PRO A 74 1.48 10.95 4.03
N ALA A 75 2.01 11.96 4.72
CA ALA A 75 2.63 13.15 4.15
C ALA A 75 4.16 13.06 3.99
N ILE A 76 4.76 11.85 3.96
CA ILE A 76 6.22 11.66 3.88
C ILE A 76 6.85 12.31 2.63
N HIS A 77 6.07 12.57 1.61
CA HIS A 77 6.50 13.24 0.37
C HIS A 77 6.52 14.77 0.44
N LYS A 78 6.07 15.37 1.55
CA LYS A 78 6.10 16.82 1.77
C LYS A 78 7.29 17.23 2.63
N ASN A 79 7.97 18.30 2.25
CA ASN A 79 8.98 18.92 3.08
C ASN A 79 8.39 20.02 4.00
N ARG A 80 9.14 20.47 4.99
CA ARG A 80 8.70 21.43 6.01
C ARG A 80 8.25 22.77 5.42
N ALA A 81 8.94 23.28 4.40
CA ALA A 81 8.58 24.52 3.77
C ALA A 81 7.25 24.42 3.01
N GLU A 82 6.99 23.29 2.34
CA GLU A 82 5.71 23.01 1.69
C GLU A 82 4.58 22.91 2.73
N ILE A 83 4.82 22.25 3.86
CA ILE A 83 3.84 22.14 4.96
C ILE A 83 3.50 23.52 5.52
N ARG A 84 4.51 24.39 5.77
CA ARG A 84 4.29 25.77 6.20
C ARG A 84 3.39 26.51 5.22
N GLU A 85 3.66 26.42 3.93
CA GLU A 85 2.87 27.10 2.90
C GLU A 85 1.42 26.60 2.84
N ILE A 86 1.21 25.30 2.94
CA ILE A 86 -0.13 24.71 3.04
C ILE A 86 -0.87 25.26 4.28
N PHE A 87 -0.23 25.30 5.45
CA PHE A 87 -0.87 25.80 6.66
C PHE A 87 -1.22 27.29 6.57
N ARG A 88 -0.31 28.13 6.08
CA ARG A 88 -0.56 29.57 5.91
C ARG A 88 -1.67 29.86 4.91
N SER A 89 -1.75 29.13 3.81
CA SER A 89 -2.71 29.38 2.75
C SER A 89 -4.07 28.72 2.98
N ARG A 90 -4.15 27.60 3.71
CA ARG A 90 -5.35 26.74 3.75
C ARG A 90 -6.05 26.68 5.11
N MET A 91 -5.34 26.76 6.23
CA MET A 91 -5.97 26.62 7.56
C MET A 91 -7.09 27.61 7.81
N GLY A 92 -6.94 28.88 7.35
CA GLY A 92 -7.95 29.92 7.54
C GLY A 92 -9.31 29.59 6.92
N ALA A 93 -9.32 28.97 5.76
CA ALA A 93 -10.55 28.52 5.10
C ALA A 93 -11.19 27.31 5.79
N ALA A 94 -10.36 26.51 6.47
CA ALA A 94 -10.78 25.28 7.17
C ALA A 94 -11.10 25.50 8.67
N GLY A 95 -10.97 26.73 9.19
CA GLY A 95 -11.19 27.07 10.60
C GLY A 95 -10.15 28.05 11.12
N ARG A 96 -9.50 27.74 12.26
CA ARG A 96 -8.48 28.61 12.82
C ARG A 96 -7.28 28.76 11.87
N PRO A 97 -6.90 30.02 11.48
CA PRO A 97 -5.75 30.26 10.61
C PRO A 97 -4.43 29.92 11.31
N ALA A 98 -3.40 29.66 10.52
CA ALA A 98 -2.03 29.58 10.99
C ALA A 98 -1.55 30.96 11.48
N PRO A 99 -0.58 31.02 12.41
CA PRO A 99 0.09 32.29 12.79
C PRO A 99 0.74 32.97 11.57
N ASP A 100 0.69 34.31 11.52
CA ASP A 100 1.27 35.09 10.42
C ASP A 100 2.79 34.93 10.33
N ASP A 101 3.44 34.71 11.47
CA ASP A 101 4.88 34.51 11.63
C ASP A 101 5.32 33.04 11.61
N LEU A 102 4.42 32.12 11.23
CA LEU A 102 4.70 30.67 11.20
C LEU A 102 5.96 30.38 10.38
N THR A 103 6.94 29.72 11.01
CA THR A 103 8.17 29.23 10.38
C THR A 103 8.03 27.76 9.92
N ASP A 104 9.08 27.21 9.36
CA ASP A 104 9.15 25.78 8.99
C ASP A 104 9.81 24.91 10.09
N GLU A 105 9.96 25.46 11.30
CA GLU A 105 10.40 24.67 12.45
C GLU A 105 9.33 23.66 12.87
N PRO A 106 9.71 22.36 13.03
CA PRO A 106 8.74 21.30 13.30
C PRO A 106 7.85 21.54 14.52
N VAL A 107 8.40 22.13 15.58
CA VAL A 107 7.66 22.43 16.81
C VAL A 107 6.57 23.47 16.56
N GLU A 108 6.84 24.49 15.76
CA GLU A 108 5.88 25.54 15.42
C GLU A 108 4.79 25.01 14.47
N LEU A 109 5.15 24.20 13.47
CA LEU A 109 4.19 23.55 12.59
C LEU A 109 3.25 22.63 13.39
N ALA A 110 3.79 21.81 14.29
CA ALA A 110 2.98 20.95 15.15
C ALA A 110 2.08 21.76 16.10
N ALA A 111 2.57 22.89 16.65
CA ALA A 111 1.79 23.78 17.50
C ALA A 111 0.64 24.44 16.73
N ALA A 112 0.86 24.88 15.49
CA ALA A 112 -0.17 25.45 14.62
C ALA A 112 -1.28 24.40 14.33
N ALA A 113 -0.91 23.19 13.93
CA ALA A 113 -1.85 22.08 13.72
C ALA A 113 -2.65 21.76 14.98
N ARG A 114 -1.99 21.66 16.13
CA ARG A 114 -2.64 21.42 17.43
C ARG A 114 -3.66 22.49 17.79
N GLN A 115 -3.35 23.76 17.55
CA GLN A 115 -4.27 24.87 17.82
C GLN A 115 -5.46 24.84 16.85
N HIS A 116 -5.22 24.55 15.58
CA HIS A 116 -6.27 24.40 14.57
C HIS A 116 -7.23 23.25 14.91
N LEU A 117 -6.71 22.08 15.24
CA LEU A 117 -7.50 20.88 15.57
C LEU A 117 -8.22 20.99 16.91
N ARG A 118 -7.66 21.75 17.88
CA ARG A 118 -8.30 21.91 19.19
C ARG A 118 -9.74 22.44 19.09
N GLU A 119 -10.00 23.39 18.22
CA GLU A 119 -11.34 23.95 18.04
C GLU A 119 -12.31 22.90 17.49
N LYS A 120 -11.83 22.06 16.55
CA LYS A 120 -12.62 20.97 15.97
C LYS A 120 -12.96 19.91 17.02
N PHE A 121 -11.99 19.48 17.84
CA PHE A 121 -12.21 18.53 18.92
C PHE A 121 -13.24 19.00 19.94
N LEU A 122 -13.24 20.31 20.28
CA LEU A 122 -14.11 20.87 21.31
C LEU A 122 -15.56 21.07 20.84
N ARG A 123 -15.81 21.15 19.54
CA ARG A 123 -17.16 21.40 18.99
C ARG A 123 -17.77 20.18 18.30
N ALA A 124 -16.97 19.20 17.89
CA ALA A 124 -17.46 18.03 17.18
C ALA A 124 -18.32 17.16 18.10
N LYS A 125 -19.55 16.87 17.67
CA LYS A 125 -20.46 15.95 18.37
C LYS A 125 -20.30 14.51 17.92
N VAL A 126 -19.90 14.29 16.66
CA VAL A 126 -19.70 12.98 16.07
C VAL A 126 -18.25 12.78 15.69
N ALA A 127 -17.69 11.64 16.07
CA ALA A 127 -16.38 11.20 15.60
C ALA A 127 -16.48 9.89 14.82
N VAL A 128 -15.57 9.75 13.85
CA VAL A 128 -15.35 8.48 13.14
C VAL A 128 -13.95 7.96 13.44
N SER A 129 -13.86 6.69 13.78
CA SER A 129 -12.62 5.97 14.03
C SER A 129 -12.56 4.70 13.18
N GLY A 130 -11.36 4.16 12.97
CA GLY A 130 -11.17 2.74 12.69
C GLY A 130 -10.87 1.98 13.98
N ALA A 131 -10.48 0.72 13.83
CA ALA A 131 -9.83 -0.04 14.89
C ALA A 131 -8.66 -0.82 14.31
N ASN A 132 -7.57 -0.91 15.07
CA ASN A 132 -6.47 -1.82 14.72
C ASN A 132 -6.89 -3.25 14.90
N PHE A 133 -7.67 -3.53 15.97
CA PHE A 133 -8.22 -4.85 16.29
C PHE A 133 -9.61 -4.71 16.94
N ALA A 134 -10.40 -5.78 16.82
CA ALA A 134 -11.66 -5.95 17.53
C ALA A 134 -11.67 -7.34 18.17
N VAL A 135 -11.98 -7.44 19.47
CA VAL A 135 -11.98 -8.69 20.21
C VAL A 135 -13.42 -9.22 20.24
N ALA A 136 -13.65 -10.39 19.60
CA ALA A 136 -14.99 -10.96 19.49
C ALA A 136 -15.58 -11.38 20.85
N GLU A 137 -14.77 -11.95 21.71
CA GLU A 137 -15.16 -12.43 23.05
C GLU A 137 -15.78 -11.34 23.91
N THR A 138 -15.23 -10.12 23.87
CA THR A 138 -15.60 -9.03 24.76
C THR A 138 -16.31 -7.87 24.05
N GLY A 139 -16.29 -7.84 22.70
CA GLY A 139 -16.73 -6.69 21.91
C GLY A 139 -15.79 -5.49 22.01
N THR A 140 -14.55 -5.68 22.49
CA THR A 140 -13.59 -4.61 22.69
C THR A 140 -13.00 -4.15 21.38
N LEU A 141 -13.05 -2.84 21.11
CA LEU A 141 -12.32 -2.19 20.04
C LEU A 141 -10.98 -1.64 20.55
N VAL A 142 -9.94 -1.74 19.73
CA VAL A 142 -8.58 -1.37 20.10
C VAL A 142 -8.00 -0.43 19.07
N VAL A 143 -7.52 0.74 19.51
CA VAL A 143 -6.79 1.73 18.70
C VAL A 143 -5.41 1.97 19.29
N LEU A 144 -4.39 1.79 18.46
CA LEU A 144 -2.99 2.06 18.76
C LEU A 144 -2.55 3.32 18.01
N GLU A 145 -2.02 4.28 18.74
CA GLU A 145 -1.57 5.55 18.18
C GLU A 145 -0.42 6.17 18.98
N SER A 146 0.23 7.21 18.46
CA SER A 146 1.36 7.89 19.12
C SER A 146 1.12 9.39 19.35
N GLU A 147 0.09 9.99 18.77
CA GLU A 147 -0.14 11.45 18.79
C GLU A 147 -1.19 11.90 19.83
N GLY A 148 -2.08 11.02 20.25
CA GLY A 148 -3.18 11.32 21.16
C GLY A 148 -4.44 11.89 20.48
N ASN A 149 -4.40 12.15 19.18
CA ASN A 149 -5.54 12.60 18.37
C ASN A 149 -6.67 11.58 18.33
N GLY A 150 -6.33 10.30 18.15
CA GLY A 150 -7.29 9.21 18.21
C GLY A 150 -8.01 9.18 19.55
N ARG A 151 -7.26 9.27 20.66
CA ARG A 151 -7.84 9.30 22.00
C ARG A 151 -8.82 10.47 22.18
N MET A 152 -8.51 11.65 21.62
CA MET A 152 -9.43 12.80 21.65
C MET A 152 -10.73 12.51 20.88
N CYS A 153 -10.65 11.88 19.69
CA CYS A 153 -11.81 11.47 18.93
C CYS A 153 -12.64 10.38 19.62
N LEU A 154 -12.01 9.51 20.41
CA LEU A 154 -12.68 8.41 21.10
C LEU A 154 -13.36 8.83 22.40
N THR A 155 -13.04 10.00 22.96
CA THR A 155 -13.46 10.40 24.30
C THR A 155 -14.28 11.69 24.37
N LEU A 156 -14.07 12.64 23.45
CA LEU A 156 -14.72 13.95 23.53
C LEU A 156 -16.13 14.00 22.88
N PRO A 157 -16.35 13.43 21.69
CA PRO A 157 -17.63 13.48 21.02
C PRO A 157 -18.71 12.68 21.76
N GLU A 158 -19.96 13.09 21.56
CA GLU A 158 -21.16 12.43 22.12
C GLU A 158 -21.43 11.09 21.41
N VAL A 159 -21.08 11.00 20.12
CA VAL A 159 -21.32 9.84 19.25
C VAL A 159 -20.01 9.39 18.62
N LEU A 160 -19.74 8.10 18.72
CA LEU A 160 -18.60 7.46 18.10
C LEU A 160 -19.05 6.42 17.07
N VAL A 161 -18.57 6.53 15.83
CA VAL A 161 -18.74 5.53 14.79
C VAL A 161 -17.38 4.90 14.49
N SER A 162 -17.26 3.58 14.68
CA SER A 162 -16.02 2.83 14.38
C SER A 162 -16.21 1.97 13.15
N LEU A 163 -15.52 2.29 12.05
CA LEU A 163 -15.52 1.52 10.81
C LEU A 163 -14.36 0.51 10.84
N VAL A 164 -14.69 -0.78 10.88
CA VAL A 164 -13.74 -1.87 11.13
C VAL A 164 -13.87 -2.95 10.05
N GLY A 165 -12.77 -3.22 9.33
CA GLY A 165 -12.74 -4.37 8.43
C GLY A 165 -12.88 -5.68 9.22
N ILE A 166 -13.69 -6.62 8.72
CA ILE A 166 -13.93 -7.90 9.41
C ILE A 166 -12.65 -8.72 9.65
N GLU A 167 -11.60 -8.47 8.87
CA GLU A 167 -10.28 -9.11 9.05
C GLU A 167 -9.53 -8.64 10.30
N LYS A 168 -10.05 -7.61 11.00
CA LYS A 168 -9.45 -7.09 12.23
C LYS A 168 -9.98 -7.76 13.49
N VAL A 169 -10.95 -8.65 13.34
CA VAL A 169 -11.55 -9.37 14.46
C VAL A 169 -10.60 -10.48 14.91
N VAL A 170 -10.25 -10.46 16.19
CA VAL A 170 -9.53 -11.56 16.87
C VAL A 170 -10.46 -12.27 17.82
N PRO A 171 -10.29 -13.60 18.04
CA PRO A 171 -11.23 -14.39 18.82
C PRO A 171 -11.32 -13.96 20.28
N THR A 172 -10.17 -13.90 20.96
CA THR A 172 -10.09 -13.68 22.41
C THR A 172 -9.22 -12.46 22.75
N PHE A 173 -9.33 -11.99 23.98
CA PHE A 173 -8.49 -10.92 24.47
C PHE A 173 -7.02 -11.37 24.61
N GLU A 174 -6.78 -12.65 24.89
CA GLU A 174 -5.44 -13.23 24.97
C GLU A 174 -4.73 -13.21 23.61
N ASP A 175 -5.44 -13.47 22.51
CA ASP A 175 -4.88 -13.39 21.15
C ASP A 175 -4.38 -11.96 20.80
N LEU A 176 -4.96 -10.93 21.40
CA LEU A 176 -4.59 -9.55 21.17
C LEU A 176 -3.16 -9.23 21.64
N ASP A 177 -2.66 -9.87 22.71
CA ASP A 177 -1.35 -9.59 23.30
C ASP A 177 -0.21 -9.70 22.28
N VAL A 178 -0.26 -10.71 21.42
CA VAL A 178 0.73 -10.91 20.34
C VAL A 178 0.79 -9.71 19.41
N PHE A 179 -0.35 -9.16 19.02
CA PHE A 179 -0.43 -8.02 18.10
C PHE A 179 -0.01 -6.70 18.75
N LEU A 180 -0.30 -6.51 20.04
CA LEU A 180 0.16 -5.34 20.80
C LEU A 180 1.69 -5.30 20.91
N GLN A 181 2.35 -6.44 20.84
CA GLN A 181 3.81 -6.53 20.82
C GLN A 181 4.38 -6.37 19.41
N LEU A 182 3.75 -6.98 18.39
CA LEU A 182 4.26 -7.00 17.02
C LEU A 182 4.10 -5.65 16.30
N LEU A 183 2.95 -4.99 16.46
CA LEU A 183 2.63 -3.80 15.67
C LEU A 183 3.61 -2.64 15.92
N PRO A 184 3.86 -2.16 17.16
CA PRO A 184 4.79 -1.05 17.39
C PRO A 184 6.23 -1.39 16.99
N ARG A 185 6.68 -2.61 17.26
CA ARG A 185 8.03 -3.04 16.87
C ARG A 185 8.24 -3.04 15.36
N SER A 186 7.22 -3.42 14.62
CA SER A 186 7.30 -3.54 13.16
C SER A 186 7.04 -2.22 12.44
N SER A 187 6.34 -1.28 13.05
CA SER A 187 6.03 0.03 12.47
C SER A 187 7.09 1.09 12.76
N THR A 188 7.43 1.30 14.02
CA THR A 188 8.33 2.37 14.47
C THR A 188 9.57 1.89 15.22
N GLY A 189 9.69 0.58 15.47
CA GLY A 189 10.76 0.00 16.27
C GLY A 189 10.57 0.18 17.78
N GLU A 190 9.42 0.68 18.20
CA GLU A 190 9.10 0.93 19.59
C GLU A 190 8.72 -0.38 20.30
N ARG A 191 8.99 -0.42 21.59
CA ARG A 191 8.62 -1.58 22.42
C ARG A 191 7.12 -1.64 22.67
N MET A 192 6.48 -0.49 22.82
CA MET A 192 5.04 -0.31 23.05
C MET A 192 4.57 0.96 22.36
N ASN A 193 3.32 1.02 21.94
CA ASN A 193 2.72 2.26 21.50
C ASN A 193 2.54 3.21 22.72
N PRO A 194 2.74 4.52 22.52
CA PRO A 194 2.48 5.53 23.57
C PRO A 194 1.04 5.49 24.07
N TYR A 195 0.09 5.31 23.16
CA TYR A 195 -1.34 5.21 23.47
C TYR A 195 -1.93 3.93 22.92
N THR A 196 -2.52 3.14 23.79
CA THR A 196 -3.36 1.99 23.46
C THR A 196 -4.72 2.22 24.10
N SER A 197 -5.71 2.58 23.29
CA SER A 197 -7.06 2.86 23.76
C SER A 197 -7.96 1.66 23.47
N MET A 198 -8.68 1.23 24.51
CA MET A 198 -9.60 0.09 24.45
C MET A 198 -10.93 0.50 25.03
N TRP A 199 -12.03 0.11 24.37
CA TRP A 199 -13.37 0.34 24.89
C TRP A 199 -14.32 -0.76 24.41
N THR A 200 -15.31 -1.08 25.24
CA THR A 200 -16.23 -2.21 25.05
C THR A 200 -17.67 -1.72 24.82
N GLY A 201 -17.97 -0.49 25.12
CA GLY A 201 -19.32 0.07 25.01
C GLY A 201 -19.42 1.46 25.60
N VAL A 202 -20.65 1.83 26.00
CA VAL A 202 -20.97 3.14 26.54
C VAL A 202 -20.94 3.10 28.08
N THR A 203 -20.29 4.09 28.70
CA THR A 203 -20.37 4.34 30.13
C THR A 203 -21.13 5.67 30.36
N PRO A 204 -22.26 5.68 31.07
CA PRO A 204 -23.03 6.88 31.30
C PRO A 204 -22.18 8.00 31.96
N GLY A 205 -22.13 9.16 31.31
CA GLY A 205 -21.40 10.33 31.79
C GLY A 205 -19.88 10.31 31.57
N ASP A 206 -19.33 9.28 30.87
CA ASP A 206 -17.92 9.19 30.51
C ASP A 206 -17.75 8.78 29.05
N GLY A 207 -17.09 9.62 28.26
CA GLY A 207 -16.89 9.41 26.82
C GLY A 207 -18.17 9.46 25.99
N PRO A 208 -18.17 8.84 24.81
CA PRO A 208 -19.34 8.82 23.93
C PRO A 208 -20.54 8.15 24.58
N GLN A 209 -21.70 8.77 24.44
CA GLN A 209 -22.96 8.25 24.97
C GLN A 209 -23.68 7.36 23.96
N GLU A 210 -23.22 7.37 22.70
CA GLU A 210 -23.70 6.50 21.63
C GLU A 210 -22.51 5.96 20.85
N VAL A 211 -22.46 4.62 20.64
CA VAL A 211 -21.39 3.95 19.91
C VAL A 211 -21.96 3.06 18.82
N HIS A 212 -21.48 3.28 17.60
CA HIS A 212 -21.78 2.47 16.42
C HIS A 212 -20.53 1.75 15.96
N VAL A 213 -20.62 0.45 15.72
CA VAL A 213 -19.58 -0.36 15.11
C VAL A 213 -20.05 -0.79 13.74
N VAL A 214 -19.34 -0.40 12.70
CA VAL A 214 -19.62 -0.79 11.32
C VAL A 214 -18.61 -1.83 10.89
N LEU A 215 -19.05 -3.09 10.79
CA LEU A 215 -18.23 -4.21 10.32
C LEU A 215 -18.27 -4.24 8.78
N LEU A 216 -17.13 -4.00 8.17
CA LEU A 216 -16.97 -3.82 6.72
C LEU A 216 -16.45 -5.10 6.06
N ASP A 217 -17.20 -5.64 5.10
CA ASP A 217 -16.70 -6.68 4.19
C ASP A 217 -15.88 -6.09 3.04
N ASN A 218 -16.47 -5.36 2.15
CA ASN A 218 -15.85 -4.71 0.99
C ASN A 218 -14.86 -5.63 0.24
N GLY A 219 -15.29 -6.86 -0.04
CA GLY A 219 -14.50 -7.88 -0.75
C GLY A 219 -13.66 -8.81 0.12
N ARG A 220 -13.65 -8.64 1.45
CA ARG A 220 -12.83 -9.47 2.36
C ARG A 220 -13.26 -10.93 2.38
N THR A 221 -14.53 -11.23 2.26
CA THR A 221 -15.04 -12.60 2.12
C THR A 221 -14.55 -13.27 0.84
N ASN A 222 -14.45 -12.53 -0.27
CA ASN A 222 -13.87 -13.04 -1.51
C ASN A 222 -12.37 -13.34 -1.37
N VAL A 223 -11.63 -12.47 -0.65
CA VAL A 223 -10.22 -12.71 -0.33
C VAL A 223 -10.05 -13.93 0.56
N LEU A 224 -10.94 -14.11 1.54
CA LEU A 224 -10.91 -15.28 2.44
C LEU A 224 -11.14 -16.59 1.67
N ALA A 225 -11.96 -16.57 0.64
CA ALA A 225 -12.23 -17.72 -0.22
C ALA A 225 -11.04 -18.10 -1.13
N ASP A 226 -10.12 -17.17 -1.41
CA ASP A 226 -8.91 -17.43 -2.20
C ASP A 226 -7.84 -18.12 -1.34
N GLU A 227 -7.54 -19.39 -1.64
CA GLU A 227 -6.62 -20.22 -0.82
C GLU A 227 -5.21 -19.65 -0.72
N VAL A 228 -4.69 -19.01 -1.76
CA VAL A 228 -3.37 -18.38 -1.78
C VAL A 228 -3.44 -16.95 -1.26
N GLY A 229 -4.45 -16.20 -1.69
CA GLY A 229 -4.62 -14.78 -1.40
C GLY A 229 -5.04 -14.48 0.04
N ARG A 230 -5.79 -15.38 0.71
CA ARG A 230 -6.36 -15.15 2.06
C ARG A 230 -5.35 -14.72 3.11
N GLN A 231 -4.09 -15.10 2.97
CA GLN A 231 -3.03 -14.69 3.89
C GLN A 231 -2.81 -13.16 3.91
N ALA A 232 -3.20 -12.43 2.86
CA ALA A 232 -3.12 -10.98 2.82
C ALA A 232 -4.00 -10.30 3.90
N LEU A 233 -5.08 -10.97 4.34
CA LEU A 233 -5.97 -10.47 5.41
C LEU A 233 -5.30 -10.46 6.79
N ARG A 234 -4.20 -11.19 7.00
CA ARG A 234 -3.42 -11.14 8.24
C ARG A 234 -2.70 -9.81 8.44
N CYS A 235 -2.69 -8.93 7.43
CA CYS A 235 -1.93 -7.68 7.48
C CYS A 235 -2.38 -6.76 8.61
N ILE A 236 -1.43 -6.43 9.51
CA ILE A 236 -1.62 -5.51 10.64
C ILE A 236 -1.33 -4.03 10.29
N ARG A 237 -1.03 -3.73 9.02
CA ARG A 237 -0.76 -2.36 8.50
C ARG A 237 0.50 -1.69 9.09
N CYS A 238 1.50 -2.44 9.50
CA CYS A 238 2.74 -1.94 10.11
C CYS A 238 3.72 -1.25 9.14
N SER A 239 3.50 -1.35 7.83
CA SER A 239 4.35 -0.75 6.77
C SER A 239 5.77 -1.31 6.66
N ALA A 240 6.20 -2.33 7.41
CA ALA A 240 7.55 -2.89 7.33
C ALA A 240 7.93 -3.32 5.90
N CYS A 241 6.98 -3.88 5.15
CA CYS A 241 7.21 -4.28 3.76
C CYS A 241 7.40 -3.08 2.80
N LEU A 242 6.79 -1.92 3.07
CA LEU A 242 7.00 -0.69 2.31
C LEU A 242 8.43 -0.18 2.52
N ASN A 243 8.85 -0.09 3.78
CA ASN A 243 10.17 0.42 4.17
C ASN A 243 11.32 -0.43 3.62
N ALA A 244 11.09 -1.72 3.40
CA ALA A 244 12.10 -2.64 2.86
C ALA A 244 12.04 -2.79 1.32
N CYS A 245 11.07 -2.19 0.64
CA CYS A 245 10.82 -2.44 -0.78
C CYS A 245 11.63 -1.53 -1.69
N PRO A 246 12.53 -2.08 -2.55
CA PRO A 246 13.32 -1.27 -3.47
C PRO A 246 12.46 -0.62 -4.57
N VAL A 247 11.30 -1.18 -4.90
CA VAL A 247 10.37 -0.57 -5.86
C VAL A 247 9.68 0.62 -5.24
N TYR A 248 9.10 0.48 -4.04
CA TYR A 248 8.44 1.57 -3.33
C TYR A 248 9.42 2.72 -3.03
N GLU A 249 10.63 2.42 -2.57
CA GLU A 249 11.70 3.41 -2.35
C GLU A 249 11.96 4.27 -3.60
N ARG A 250 11.87 3.66 -4.78
CA ARG A 250 12.18 4.32 -6.05
C ARG A 250 11.02 5.10 -6.64
N THR A 251 9.79 4.61 -6.48
CA THR A 251 8.59 5.16 -7.15
C THR A 251 7.72 6.02 -6.24
N GLY A 252 7.81 5.84 -4.93
CA GLY A 252 6.88 6.43 -3.96
C GLY A 252 5.50 5.77 -3.99
N GLY A 253 4.63 6.20 -3.08
CA GLY A 253 3.29 5.62 -2.92
C GLY A 253 2.30 6.00 -4.01
N HIS A 254 2.34 7.24 -4.48
CA HIS A 254 1.41 7.76 -5.49
C HIS A 254 1.44 6.96 -6.80
N ALA A 255 2.62 6.42 -7.18
CA ALA A 255 2.76 5.62 -8.40
C ALA A 255 1.90 4.34 -8.41
N TYR A 256 1.46 3.86 -7.24
CA TYR A 256 0.56 2.71 -7.14
C TYR A 256 -0.90 3.07 -7.47
N GLY A 257 -1.30 4.36 -7.37
CA GLY A 257 -2.68 4.79 -7.57
C GLY A 257 -3.69 4.02 -6.72
N SER A 258 -3.30 3.67 -5.51
CA SER A 258 -4.06 2.81 -4.60
C SER A 258 -3.90 3.31 -3.17
N VAL A 259 -4.98 3.21 -2.41
CA VAL A 259 -4.97 3.50 -0.96
C VAL A 259 -3.94 2.68 -0.21
N TYR A 260 -3.71 1.45 -0.66
CA TYR A 260 -2.65 0.59 -0.15
C TYR A 260 -1.47 0.59 -1.13
N PRO A 261 -0.39 1.35 -0.88
CA PRO A 261 0.82 1.30 -1.71
C PRO A 261 1.76 0.17 -1.30
N GLY A 262 2.82 -0.01 -2.08
CA GLY A 262 3.90 -0.94 -1.79
C GLY A 262 3.51 -2.42 -1.92
N PRO A 263 4.32 -3.33 -1.37
CA PRO A 263 4.14 -4.77 -1.57
C PRO A 263 2.79 -5.30 -1.08
N ILE A 264 2.31 -4.83 0.07
CA ILE A 264 1.00 -5.25 0.58
C ILE A 264 -0.13 -4.74 -0.32
N GLY A 265 -0.05 -3.51 -0.82
CA GLY A 265 -1.05 -2.96 -1.73
C GLY A 265 -1.06 -3.67 -3.07
N ALA A 266 0.12 -4.09 -3.56
CA ALA A 266 0.25 -4.85 -4.79
C ALA A 266 -0.46 -6.22 -4.77
N ILE A 267 -0.80 -6.73 -3.60
CA ILE A 267 -1.60 -7.96 -3.44
C ILE A 267 -3.00 -7.69 -2.90
N LEU A 268 -3.14 -6.84 -1.89
CA LEU A 268 -4.41 -6.63 -1.20
C LEU A 268 -5.45 -5.92 -2.09
N THR A 269 -5.06 -4.87 -2.81
CA THR A 269 -5.97 -4.13 -3.68
C THR A 269 -6.58 -5.00 -4.80
N PRO A 270 -5.78 -5.77 -5.59
CA PRO A 270 -6.36 -6.66 -6.59
C PRO A 270 -7.15 -7.83 -5.98
N LEU A 271 -6.86 -8.25 -4.75
CA LEU A 271 -7.66 -9.25 -4.05
C LEU A 271 -9.03 -8.70 -3.63
N LEU A 272 -9.10 -7.48 -3.11
CA LEU A 272 -10.35 -6.84 -2.68
C LEU A 272 -11.23 -6.42 -3.87
N LYS A 273 -10.63 -5.79 -4.89
CA LYS A 273 -11.34 -5.24 -6.05
C LYS A 273 -11.61 -6.27 -7.16
N GLY A 274 -10.89 -7.40 -7.16
CA GLY A 274 -10.87 -8.34 -8.27
C GLY A 274 -9.91 -7.90 -9.37
N VAL A 275 -9.62 -8.83 -10.31
CA VAL A 275 -8.75 -8.60 -11.48
C VAL A 275 -9.53 -8.75 -12.79
N GLY A 276 -9.04 -8.16 -13.87
CA GLY A 276 -9.62 -8.27 -15.21
C GLY A 276 -10.59 -7.14 -15.57
N HIS A 277 -10.83 -6.18 -14.69
CA HIS A 277 -11.81 -5.11 -14.88
C HIS A 277 -11.19 -3.72 -14.91
N ASP A 278 -10.05 -3.53 -14.25
CA ASP A 278 -9.33 -2.27 -14.12
C ASP A 278 -7.84 -2.48 -14.42
N ALA A 279 -7.35 -1.80 -15.47
CA ALA A 279 -5.97 -1.91 -15.91
C ALA A 279 -4.95 -1.47 -14.86
N GLN A 280 -5.31 -0.51 -13.98
CA GLN A 280 -4.44 -0.07 -12.91
C GLN A 280 -4.35 -1.14 -11.82
N VAL A 281 -5.47 -1.69 -11.39
CA VAL A 281 -5.53 -2.80 -10.43
C VAL A 281 -4.76 -4.01 -10.96
N ASP A 282 -4.94 -4.36 -12.24
CA ASP A 282 -4.25 -5.46 -12.90
C ASP A 282 -2.74 -5.25 -13.02
N SER A 283 -2.27 -4.01 -13.01
CA SER A 283 -0.84 -3.67 -13.03
C SER A 283 -0.14 -3.86 -11.69
N LEU A 284 -0.87 -3.75 -10.57
CA LEU A 284 -0.30 -3.77 -9.22
C LEU A 284 0.53 -5.02 -8.91
N PRO A 285 0.12 -6.25 -9.24
CA PRO A 285 0.95 -7.44 -9.02
C PRO A 285 2.30 -7.41 -9.74
N TYR A 286 2.44 -6.57 -10.76
CA TYR A 286 3.70 -6.41 -11.50
C TYR A 286 4.60 -5.30 -10.93
N ALA A 287 4.10 -4.49 -9.99
CA ALA A 287 4.88 -3.46 -9.29
C ALA A 287 5.84 -4.08 -8.23
N SER A 288 6.58 -5.12 -8.63
CA SER A 288 7.49 -5.87 -7.75
C SER A 288 8.64 -6.48 -8.53
N SER A 289 9.85 -6.39 -7.93
CA SER A 289 11.04 -7.09 -8.43
C SER A 289 11.12 -8.56 -8.00
N LEU A 290 10.17 -9.04 -7.19
CA LEU A 290 10.16 -10.39 -6.58
C LEU A 290 11.43 -10.72 -5.77
N CYS A 291 12.09 -9.73 -5.17
CA CYS A 291 13.32 -9.94 -4.40
C CYS A 291 13.12 -10.69 -3.08
N GLY A 292 11.88 -10.87 -2.61
CA GLY A 292 11.54 -11.60 -1.38
C GLY A 292 11.64 -10.78 -0.09
N ARG A 293 12.23 -9.59 -0.11
CA ARG A 293 12.47 -8.80 1.11
C ARG A 293 11.20 -8.49 1.91
N CYS A 294 10.08 -8.27 1.25
CA CYS A 294 8.79 -8.02 1.89
C CYS A 294 8.27 -9.22 2.72
N TYR A 295 8.64 -10.45 2.35
CA TYR A 295 8.34 -11.65 3.13
C TYR A 295 9.22 -11.74 4.38
N GLU A 296 10.52 -11.51 4.22
CA GLU A 296 11.49 -11.59 5.32
C GLU A 296 11.16 -10.63 6.48
N VAL A 297 10.67 -9.41 6.16
CA VAL A 297 10.36 -8.39 7.18
C VAL A 297 8.92 -8.46 7.69
N CYS A 298 8.06 -9.31 7.14
CA CYS A 298 6.65 -9.36 7.52
C CYS A 298 6.46 -10.01 8.89
N PRO A 299 6.00 -9.28 9.92
CA PRO A 299 5.86 -9.84 11.28
C PRO A 299 4.77 -10.91 11.38
N VAL A 300 3.83 -10.91 10.44
CA VAL A 300 2.73 -11.89 10.37
C VAL A 300 2.90 -12.89 9.23
N GLN A 301 4.10 -12.96 8.66
CA GLN A 301 4.56 -13.95 7.70
C GLN A 301 3.64 -14.13 6.48
N ILE A 302 3.25 -13.02 5.83
CA ILE A 302 2.55 -13.06 4.56
C ILE A 302 3.55 -13.33 3.44
N ASP A 303 3.42 -14.45 2.74
CA ASP A 303 4.25 -14.75 1.56
C ASP A 303 3.78 -13.92 0.35
N ILE A 304 4.10 -12.61 0.42
CA ILE A 304 3.76 -11.64 -0.62
C ILE A 304 4.26 -12.08 -2.00
N PRO A 305 5.51 -12.58 -2.17
CA PRO A 305 5.99 -13.05 -3.47
C PRO A 305 5.12 -14.15 -4.10
N SER A 306 4.71 -15.14 -3.33
CA SER A 306 3.84 -16.21 -3.82
C SER A 306 2.46 -15.69 -4.22
N VAL A 307 1.86 -14.79 -3.43
CA VAL A 307 0.59 -14.15 -3.78
C VAL A 307 0.71 -13.29 -5.03
N LEU A 308 1.83 -12.56 -5.23
CA LEU A 308 2.07 -11.80 -6.46
C LEU A 308 2.09 -12.70 -7.70
N VAL A 309 2.77 -13.84 -7.63
CA VAL A 309 2.82 -14.80 -8.75
C VAL A 309 1.43 -15.37 -9.03
N HIS A 310 0.68 -15.73 -8.00
CA HIS A 310 -0.70 -16.19 -8.10
C HIS A 310 -1.60 -15.14 -8.78
N LEU A 311 -1.54 -13.88 -8.36
CA LEU A 311 -2.32 -12.81 -8.96
C LEU A 311 -1.93 -12.51 -10.40
N ARG A 312 -0.62 -12.57 -10.74
CA ARG A 312 -0.17 -12.44 -12.14
C ARG A 312 -0.79 -13.53 -13.04
N ALA A 313 -0.90 -14.75 -12.54
CA ALA A 313 -1.57 -15.83 -13.28
C ALA A 313 -3.07 -15.51 -13.45
N LYS A 314 -3.77 -15.05 -12.39
CA LYS A 314 -5.19 -14.65 -12.47
C LYS A 314 -5.41 -13.51 -13.48
N VAL A 315 -4.54 -12.49 -13.48
CA VAL A 315 -4.62 -11.39 -14.47
C VAL A 315 -4.45 -11.91 -15.89
N VAL A 316 -3.48 -12.81 -16.13
CA VAL A 316 -3.28 -13.42 -17.46
C VAL A 316 -4.50 -14.23 -17.87
N ASP A 317 -5.08 -15.01 -16.95
CA ASP A 317 -6.27 -15.83 -17.25
C ASP A 317 -7.50 -14.97 -17.52
N ALA A 318 -7.70 -13.88 -16.77
CA ALA A 318 -8.80 -12.93 -16.97
C ALA A 318 -8.75 -12.26 -18.36
N HIS A 319 -7.55 -12.07 -18.92
CA HIS A 319 -7.36 -11.47 -20.26
C HIS A 319 -7.23 -12.49 -21.39
N ARG A 320 -7.48 -13.78 -21.14
CA ARG A 320 -7.28 -14.86 -22.12
C ARG A 320 -8.38 -14.98 -23.18
N ASP A 321 -9.50 -14.33 -23.01
CA ASP A 321 -10.70 -14.45 -23.88
C ASP A 321 -10.56 -13.71 -25.23
N GLY A 322 -9.35 -13.63 -25.77
CA GLY A 322 -9.06 -12.92 -27.00
C GLY A 322 -8.05 -13.63 -27.89
N ARG A 323 -7.79 -13.03 -29.07
CA ARG A 323 -6.70 -13.46 -29.97
C ARG A 323 -5.35 -13.32 -29.25
N PRO A 324 -4.45 -14.32 -29.37
CA PRO A 324 -3.15 -14.25 -28.73
C PRO A 324 -2.40 -12.97 -29.15
N LYS A 325 -2.03 -12.17 -28.17
CA LYS A 325 -1.22 -10.96 -28.37
C LYS A 325 0.23 -11.35 -28.65
N GLY A 326 1.02 -10.45 -29.22
CA GLY A 326 2.44 -10.72 -29.53
C GLY A 326 3.25 -11.21 -28.31
N GLN A 327 2.90 -10.74 -27.09
CA GLN A 327 3.49 -11.19 -25.85
C GLN A 327 3.17 -12.67 -25.56
N ASP A 328 1.94 -13.14 -25.81
CA ASP A 328 1.55 -14.54 -25.58
C ASP A 328 2.31 -15.48 -26.50
N LEU A 329 2.51 -15.07 -27.78
CA LEU A 329 3.30 -15.83 -28.74
C LEU A 329 4.78 -15.87 -28.32
N ALA A 330 5.33 -14.75 -27.82
CA ALA A 330 6.70 -14.70 -27.32
C ALA A 330 6.89 -15.62 -26.09
N MET A 331 5.95 -15.60 -25.14
CA MET A 331 6.00 -16.46 -23.96
C MET A 331 5.81 -17.95 -24.30
N ARG A 332 4.93 -18.29 -25.24
CA ARG A 332 4.82 -19.66 -25.77
C ARG A 332 6.10 -20.12 -26.45
N GLY A 333 6.72 -19.26 -27.26
CA GLY A 333 8.02 -19.49 -27.87
C GLY A 333 9.12 -19.72 -26.82
N ALA A 334 9.17 -18.90 -25.79
CA ALA A 334 10.10 -19.06 -24.67
C ALA A 334 9.86 -20.38 -23.91
N ALA A 335 8.62 -20.72 -23.60
CA ALA A 335 8.27 -21.98 -22.96
C ALA A 335 8.69 -23.20 -23.79
N LEU A 336 8.50 -23.15 -25.11
CA LEU A 336 8.95 -24.19 -26.03
C LEU A 336 10.48 -24.35 -26.03
N LEU A 337 11.22 -23.25 -26.02
CA LEU A 337 12.68 -23.25 -26.01
C LEU A 337 13.27 -23.69 -24.68
N PHE A 338 12.70 -23.25 -23.57
CA PHE A 338 13.22 -23.51 -22.22
C PHE A 338 12.74 -24.86 -21.66
N GLY A 339 11.66 -25.43 -22.23
CA GLY A 339 11.11 -26.72 -21.81
C GLY A 339 11.97 -27.93 -22.17
N ASP A 340 12.97 -27.78 -23.04
CA ASP A 340 13.90 -28.86 -23.41
C ASP A 340 15.35 -28.39 -23.53
N GLY A 341 16.26 -29.08 -22.83
CA GLY A 341 17.67 -28.71 -22.77
C GLY A 341 18.39 -28.72 -24.12
N ARG A 342 17.99 -29.59 -25.08
CA ARG A 342 18.57 -29.64 -26.44
C ARG A 342 18.12 -28.45 -27.26
N ARG A 343 16.82 -28.10 -27.19
CA ARG A 343 16.25 -26.92 -27.88
C ARG A 343 16.93 -25.66 -27.40
N LEU A 344 17.09 -25.50 -26.08
CA LEU A 344 17.81 -24.38 -25.47
C LEU A 344 19.27 -24.31 -25.97
N ALA A 345 19.98 -25.43 -26.01
CA ALA A 345 21.34 -25.49 -26.52
C ALA A 345 21.46 -25.05 -27.98
N TYR A 346 20.54 -25.46 -28.83
CA TYR A 346 20.49 -25.02 -30.24
C TYR A 346 20.15 -23.52 -30.33
N ALA A 347 19.20 -23.03 -29.55
CA ALA A 347 18.83 -21.62 -29.54
C ALA A 347 19.98 -20.73 -29.08
N VAL A 348 20.73 -21.14 -28.03
CA VAL A 348 21.93 -20.44 -27.55
C VAL A 348 23.03 -20.42 -28.64
N LYS A 349 23.27 -21.52 -29.34
CA LYS A 349 24.25 -21.57 -30.46
C LYS A 349 23.83 -20.64 -31.61
N ALA A 350 22.55 -20.67 -31.99
CA ALA A 350 22.03 -19.79 -33.05
C ALA A 350 22.07 -18.34 -32.65
N GLY A 351 21.70 -18.01 -31.40
CA GLY A 351 21.82 -16.67 -30.81
C GLY A 351 23.25 -16.16 -30.77
N SER A 352 24.21 -17.00 -30.42
CA SER A 352 25.63 -16.69 -30.42
C SER A 352 26.16 -16.37 -31.84
N LEU A 353 25.68 -17.06 -32.88
CA LEU A 353 26.02 -16.76 -34.26
C LEU A 353 25.40 -15.44 -34.74
N ALA A 354 24.10 -15.24 -34.49
CA ALA A 354 23.39 -14.01 -34.82
C ALA A 354 24.03 -12.80 -34.12
N ASN A 355 24.46 -12.97 -32.89
CA ASN A 355 25.13 -11.94 -32.11
C ASN A 355 26.48 -11.50 -32.69
N ARG A 356 27.24 -12.39 -33.33
CA ARG A 356 28.47 -12.01 -34.05
C ARG A 356 28.16 -10.98 -35.15
N VAL A 357 27.06 -11.15 -35.85
CA VAL A 357 26.60 -10.20 -36.88
C VAL A 357 26.17 -8.86 -36.24
N VAL A 358 25.33 -8.91 -35.21
CA VAL A 358 24.81 -7.72 -34.54
C VAL A 358 25.95 -6.97 -33.82
N SER A 359 26.90 -7.65 -33.21
CA SER A 359 28.01 -7.00 -32.51
C SER A 359 28.97 -6.26 -33.47
N VAL A 360 29.08 -6.69 -34.74
CA VAL A 360 29.85 -5.96 -35.74
C VAL A 360 29.10 -4.68 -36.17
N MET A 361 27.78 -4.72 -36.27
CA MET A 361 26.96 -3.60 -36.76
C MET A 361 26.69 -2.51 -35.69
N SER A 362 26.69 -2.86 -34.40
CA SER A 362 26.26 -1.96 -33.31
C SER A 362 27.24 -1.90 -32.13
N ARG A 363 28.52 -2.12 -32.38
CA ARG A 363 29.56 -2.17 -31.35
C ARG A 363 29.80 -0.81 -30.72
N ARG A 364 29.72 -0.76 -29.37
CA ARG A 364 30.07 0.39 -28.57
C ARG A 364 31.13 0.00 -27.54
N THR A 365 32.15 0.84 -27.38
CA THR A 365 33.15 0.63 -26.34
C THR A 365 32.79 1.46 -25.12
N LEU A 366 32.66 0.79 -23.97
CA LEU A 366 32.37 1.40 -22.68
C LEU A 366 33.68 1.78 -21.96
N PRO A 367 33.64 2.67 -20.96
CA PRO A 367 34.77 2.94 -20.09
C PRO A 367 35.34 1.63 -19.51
N GLY A 368 36.68 1.49 -19.52
CA GLY A 368 37.38 0.27 -19.11
C GLY A 368 37.55 -0.78 -20.21
N GLY A 369 37.32 -0.42 -21.50
CA GLY A 369 37.59 -1.28 -22.66
C GLY A 369 36.58 -2.40 -22.90
N ARG A 370 35.46 -2.42 -22.15
CA ARG A 370 34.37 -3.40 -22.32
C ARG A 370 33.60 -3.11 -23.60
N THR A 371 33.21 -4.14 -24.31
CA THR A 371 32.35 -4.00 -25.50
C THR A 371 30.89 -4.26 -25.18
N ALA A 372 30.01 -3.40 -25.69
CA ALA A 372 28.57 -3.53 -25.60
C ALA A 372 27.91 -3.33 -26.97
N ILE A 373 26.65 -3.74 -27.07
CA ILE A 373 25.78 -3.49 -28.20
C ILE A 373 24.93 -2.29 -27.85
N GLY A 374 25.11 -1.15 -28.53
CA GLY A 374 24.44 0.10 -28.24
C GLY A 374 23.00 0.17 -28.77
N ARG A 375 22.73 -0.39 -29.98
CA ARG A 375 21.41 -0.36 -30.57
C ARG A 375 21.13 -1.59 -31.41
N ILE A 376 20.02 -2.24 -31.15
CA ILE A 376 19.54 -3.38 -31.95
C ILE A 376 18.35 -2.89 -32.78
N PRO A 377 18.38 -3.00 -34.14
CA PRO A 377 17.25 -2.63 -34.97
C PRO A 377 16.08 -3.63 -34.81
N GLY A 378 14.87 -3.15 -35.00
CA GLY A 378 13.63 -3.94 -35.01
C GLY A 378 12.65 -3.61 -33.89
N PRO A 379 11.38 -3.99 -34.05
CA PRO A 379 10.31 -3.73 -33.09
C PRO A 379 10.63 -4.34 -31.70
N GLY A 380 10.48 -3.58 -30.66
CA GLY A 380 10.77 -3.99 -29.28
C GLY A 380 12.25 -3.95 -28.90
N ALA A 381 13.15 -4.49 -29.72
CA ALA A 381 14.59 -4.49 -29.46
C ALA A 381 15.20 -3.07 -29.52
N SER A 382 14.75 -2.25 -30.45
CA SER A 382 15.18 -0.86 -30.58
C SER A 382 14.73 0.00 -29.39
N ALA A 383 13.51 -0.19 -28.90
CA ALA A 383 12.99 0.49 -27.72
C ALA A 383 13.75 0.07 -26.45
N TRP A 384 14.04 -1.23 -26.30
CA TRP A 384 14.76 -1.75 -25.15
C TRP A 384 16.22 -1.24 -25.09
N THR A 385 16.90 -1.16 -26.24
CA THR A 385 18.28 -0.66 -26.33
C THR A 385 18.38 0.86 -26.47
N ALA A 386 17.27 1.60 -26.55
CA ALA A 386 17.30 3.06 -26.55
C ALA A 386 17.73 3.65 -25.19
N ALA A 387 17.42 2.99 -24.09
CA ALA A 387 17.68 3.43 -22.73
C ALA A 387 18.84 2.65 -22.04
N ARG A 388 19.43 1.63 -22.69
CA ARG A 388 20.45 0.77 -22.07
C ARG A 388 21.32 0.07 -23.12
N ASP A 389 22.58 -0.12 -22.78
CA ASP A 389 23.50 -0.93 -23.57
C ASP A 389 23.36 -2.42 -23.19
N LEU A 390 23.44 -3.31 -24.20
CA LEU A 390 23.45 -4.75 -23.97
C LEU A 390 24.92 -5.24 -23.88
N PRO A 391 25.32 -5.94 -22.82
CA PRO A 391 26.66 -6.54 -22.77
C PRO A 391 26.87 -7.45 -23.98
N ALA A 392 28.02 -7.36 -24.60
CA ALA A 392 28.37 -8.29 -25.67
C ALA A 392 28.39 -9.73 -25.12
N PRO A 393 27.60 -10.66 -25.66
CA PRO A 393 27.57 -12.02 -25.15
C PRO A 393 28.94 -12.69 -25.27
N PRO A 394 29.26 -13.61 -24.38
CA PRO A 394 30.53 -14.33 -24.40
C PRO A 394 30.63 -15.17 -25.70
N ARG A 395 31.84 -15.38 -26.16
CA ARG A 395 32.11 -16.17 -27.38
C ARG A 395 31.71 -17.63 -27.25
N GLU A 396 31.63 -18.11 -26.02
CA GLU A 396 31.31 -19.47 -25.66
C GLU A 396 30.19 -19.47 -24.61
N SER A 397 29.29 -20.45 -24.64
CA SER A 397 28.27 -20.61 -23.62
C SER A 397 28.88 -21.10 -22.30
N PHE A 398 28.30 -20.70 -21.15
CA PHE A 398 28.70 -21.19 -19.83
C PHE A 398 28.75 -22.72 -19.79
N ARG A 399 27.77 -23.42 -20.38
CA ARG A 399 27.74 -24.88 -20.41
C ARG A 399 28.92 -25.49 -21.17
N SER A 400 29.29 -24.91 -22.33
CA SER A 400 30.46 -25.37 -23.08
C SER A 400 31.76 -25.13 -22.31
N TRP A 401 31.88 -23.95 -21.74
CA TRP A 401 33.01 -23.60 -20.88
C TRP A 401 33.12 -24.55 -19.66
N TRP A 402 32.01 -24.77 -18.95
CA TRP A 402 31.93 -25.65 -17.79
C TRP A 402 32.35 -27.08 -18.12
N THR A 403 31.91 -27.63 -19.24
CA THR A 403 32.25 -28.99 -19.69
C THR A 403 33.75 -29.09 -20.06
N LYS A 404 34.31 -28.06 -20.68
CA LYS A 404 35.74 -28.04 -21.07
C LYS A 404 36.71 -27.88 -19.90
N THR A 405 36.27 -27.15 -18.88
CA THR A 405 37.10 -26.84 -17.71
C THR A 405 36.85 -27.78 -16.54
N ASP A 406 36.10 -28.87 -16.73
CA ASP A 406 35.73 -29.80 -15.64
C ASP A 406 35.17 -29.08 -14.40
N GLY A 407 34.18 -28.24 -14.64
CA GLY A 407 33.56 -27.45 -13.58
C GLY A 407 34.42 -26.30 -13.04
N GLY A 408 35.32 -25.77 -13.88
CA GLY A 408 36.24 -24.68 -13.51
C GLY A 408 37.47 -25.13 -12.73
N ARG A 409 37.68 -26.44 -12.59
CA ARG A 409 38.86 -27.01 -11.90
C ARG A 409 40.14 -26.90 -12.71
N ASN A 410 39.99 -26.89 -14.03
CA ASN A 410 41.12 -26.65 -14.94
C ASN A 410 40.97 -25.25 -15.53
N GLU A 411 41.86 -24.32 -15.23
CA GLU A 411 41.90 -23.02 -15.90
C GLU A 411 42.03 -23.24 -17.40
N ALA A 412 41.19 -22.62 -18.19
CA ALA A 412 41.32 -22.63 -19.63
C ALA A 412 42.61 -21.85 -20.00
N PRO A 413 43.40 -22.30 -20.95
CA PRO A 413 44.64 -21.64 -21.36
C PRO A 413 44.40 -20.25 -21.96
#